data_b8c052a1f6d0dd98a890cc4d291f6ff1
#
_entry.id   b8c052a1f6d0dd98a890cc4d291f6ff1
#
_cell.length_a   1.000
_cell.length_b   1.000
_cell.length_c   1.000
_cell.angle_alpha   90.00
_cell.angle_beta   90.00
_cell.angle_gamma   90.00
#
_symmetry.space_group_name_H-M   'P 1'
#
loop_
_entity.id
_entity.type
_entity.pdbx_description
1 polymer ?
#
loop_
_entity_poly.entity_id
_entity_poly.type
_entity_poly.pdbx_seq_one_letter_code
_entity_poly.pdbx_strand_id
1 'polypeptide(L)'
;MKKNLKYLLALCLTIALVFSLAACGQKADETPNDAQDDQQTEQEEFTPANYSIAALKGPTAMGLVKLMKDSESGETTGNEYTFTLAGSADEVTPALLKGELDMACVPANLAAVLYNKTEGEIEVLAVNTLGVLYIVENGESVHSMADLKGKTIVAAGKGSTPEYALRYLLTENGIDPDNDVTID
;
A
#
# COMPACT_ATOMS: atom_id res chain seq x y z
N MET A 1 -41.60 -45.65 3.53
CA MET A 1 -41.06 -44.43 4.19
C MET A 1 -40.55 -43.33 3.24
N LYS A 2 -39.97 -43.66 2.08
CA LYS A 2 -39.43 -42.63 1.13
C LYS A 2 -40.47 -41.79 0.37
N LYS A 3 -41.71 -42.25 0.28
CA LYS A 3 -42.78 -41.55 -0.47
C LYS A 3 -43.38 -40.38 0.32
N ASN A 4 -43.50 -40.52 1.63
CA ASN A 4 -44.10 -39.50 2.52
C ASN A 4 -43.11 -38.35 2.78
N LEU A 5 -41.79 -38.59 2.69
CA LEU A 5 -40.78 -37.56 2.89
C LEU A 5 -40.77 -36.52 1.75
N LYS A 6 -41.10 -36.95 0.52
CA LYS A 6 -41.20 -36.04 -0.64
C LYS A 6 -42.41 -35.10 -0.55
N TYR A 7 -43.51 -35.57 -0.01
CA TYR A 7 -44.71 -34.76 0.19
C TYR A 7 -44.52 -33.76 1.37
N LEU A 8 -43.77 -34.16 2.40
CA LEU A 8 -43.42 -33.24 3.51
C LEU A 8 -42.50 -32.12 3.04
N LEU A 9 -41.52 -32.42 2.19
CA LEU A 9 -40.63 -31.40 1.60
C LEU A 9 -41.39 -30.47 0.65
N ALA A 10 -42.30 -30.97 -0.16
CA ALA A 10 -43.12 -30.16 -1.04
C ALA A 10 -44.08 -29.24 -0.28
N LEU A 11 -44.64 -29.69 0.82
CA LEU A 11 -45.51 -28.90 1.70
C LEU A 11 -44.75 -27.76 2.40
N CYS A 12 -43.52 -28.01 2.86
CA CYS A 12 -42.67 -26.97 3.45
C CYS A 12 -42.26 -25.89 2.44
N LEU A 13 -42.02 -26.27 1.17
CA LEU A 13 -41.68 -25.33 0.09
C LEU A 13 -42.84 -24.42 -0.29
N THR A 14 -44.08 -24.94 -0.29
CA THR A 14 -45.29 -24.15 -0.60
C THR A 14 -45.63 -23.16 0.53
N ILE A 15 -45.40 -23.52 1.77
CA ILE A 15 -45.64 -22.63 2.92
C ILE A 15 -44.63 -21.49 2.91
N ALA A 16 -43.36 -21.71 2.55
CA ALA A 16 -42.34 -20.67 2.44
C ALA A 16 -42.66 -19.65 1.31
N LEU A 17 -43.29 -20.07 0.21
CA LEU A 17 -43.67 -19.18 -0.88
C LEU A 17 -44.87 -18.29 -0.57
N VAL A 18 -45.78 -18.71 0.31
CA VAL A 18 -46.99 -17.93 0.69
C VAL A 18 -46.66 -16.79 1.63
N PHE A 19 -45.59 -16.94 2.45
CA PHE A 19 -45.18 -15.88 3.37
C PHE A 19 -44.42 -14.73 2.72
N SER A 20 -43.90 -14.91 1.49
CA SER A 20 -43.16 -13.86 0.76
C SER A 20 -44.07 -12.87 -0.03
N LEU A 21 -45.36 -13.11 -0.13
CA LEU A 21 -46.31 -12.26 -0.88
C LEU A 21 -47.17 -11.33 0.00
N ALA A 22 -47.03 -11.40 1.34
CA ALA A 22 -47.81 -10.59 2.25
C ALA A 22 -47.15 -9.24 2.67
N ALA A 23 -46.00 -8.90 2.09
CA ALA A 23 -45.22 -7.69 2.42
C ALA A 23 -45.35 -6.52 1.43
N CYS A 24 -46.33 -6.55 0.50
CA CYS A 24 -46.58 -5.44 -0.42
C CYS A 24 -48.07 -5.10 -0.49
N GLY A 25 -48.51 -4.10 0.30
CA GLY A 25 -49.81 -3.50 0.10
C GLY A 25 -50.37 -2.78 1.28
N GLN A 26 -49.89 -1.57 1.57
CA GLN A 26 -50.78 -0.56 2.16
C GLN A 26 -50.35 0.85 1.73
N LYS A 27 -51.34 1.54 1.14
CA LYS A 27 -51.25 2.91 0.66
C LYS A 27 -51.23 3.93 1.77
N ALA A 28 -50.65 5.06 1.41
CA ALA A 28 -50.48 6.29 2.16
C ALA A 28 -51.70 6.77 2.96
N ASP A 29 -51.43 7.30 4.17
CA ASP A 29 -51.96 8.56 4.63
C ASP A 29 -50.96 9.23 5.59
N GLU A 30 -50.87 10.54 5.48
CA GLU A 30 -49.81 11.38 6.04
C GLU A 30 -50.01 11.57 7.56
N THR A 31 -48.94 11.42 8.34
CA THR A 31 -48.56 12.34 9.43
C THR A 31 -47.14 12.02 9.89
N PRO A 32 -46.30 13.03 10.18
CA PRO A 32 -44.92 12.80 10.53
C PRO A 32 -44.78 12.34 11.96
N ASN A 33 -44.23 11.19 12.19
CA ASN A 33 -43.77 10.80 13.51
C ASN A 33 -42.34 10.27 13.41
N ASP A 34 -41.43 10.97 14.07
CA ASP A 34 -40.05 10.61 14.32
C ASP A 34 -39.95 9.15 14.77
N ALA A 35 -39.51 8.29 13.87
CA ALA A 35 -38.94 7.00 14.24
C ALA A 35 -37.43 7.12 13.92
N GLN A 36 -36.65 7.44 14.95
CA GLN A 36 -35.22 7.23 14.96
C GLN A 36 -34.97 5.76 14.64
N ASP A 37 -34.48 5.54 13.42
CA ASP A 37 -33.83 4.29 13.02
C ASP A 37 -32.48 4.27 13.73
N ASP A 38 -32.47 3.68 14.92
CA ASP A 38 -31.22 3.35 15.64
C ASP A 38 -30.47 2.27 14.84
N GLN A 39 -29.84 2.67 13.75
CA GLN A 39 -28.67 1.98 13.26
C GLN A 39 -27.57 2.20 14.29
N GLN A 40 -27.51 1.34 15.29
CA GLN A 40 -26.28 1.11 16.04
C GLN A 40 -25.19 0.68 15.05
N THR A 41 -24.50 1.65 14.49
CA THR A 41 -23.13 1.46 14.01
C THR A 41 -22.36 1.04 15.26
N GLU A 42 -22.01 -0.24 15.38
CA GLU A 42 -20.97 -0.68 16.28
C GLU A 42 -19.75 0.16 15.91
N GLN A 43 -19.51 1.24 16.66
CA GLN A 43 -18.23 1.92 16.63
C GLN A 43 -17.27 0.93 17.26
N GLU A 44 -16.46 0.26 16.42
CA GLU A 44 -15.29 -0.44 16.92
C GLU A 44 -14.51 0.56 17.77
N GLU A 45 -14.41 0.28 19.05
CA GLU A 45 -13.71 1.13 20.01
C GLU A 45 -12.23 1.15 19.60
N PHE A 46 -11.78 2.29 19.04
CA PHE A 46 -10.42 2.44 18.58
C PHE A 46 -9.47 2.30 19.78
N THR A 47 -8.64 1.27 19.75
CA THR A 47 -7.60 1.04 20.76
C THR A 47 -6.28 1.63 20.28
N PRO A 48 -5.74 2.67 20.95
CA PRO A 48 -4.43 3.24 20.60
C PRO A 48 -3.32 2.18 20.63
N ALA A 49 -2.43 2.23 19.67
CA ALA A 49 -1.30 1.34 19.58
C ALA A 49 0.01 2.11 19.34
N ASN A 50 1.13 1.49 19.68
CA ASN A 50 2.48 2.02 19.44
C ASN A 50 3.06 1.29 18.25
N TYR A 51 3.56 2.05 17.28
CA TYR A 51 4.18 1.51 16.07
C TYR A 51 5.62 1.97 15.90
N SER A 52 6.49 1.04 15.56
CA SER A 52 7.87 1.30 15.16
C SER A 52 7.98 1.31 13.64
N ILE A 53 8.46 2.42 13.08
CA ILE A 53 8.58 2.62 11.64
C ILE A 53 10.03 2.91 11.28
N ALA A 54 10.62 2.12 10.39
CA ALA A 54 11.91 2.45 9.80
C ALA A 54 11.74 3.00 8.38
N ALA A 55 12.63 3.92 7.98
CA ALA A 55 12.69 4.44 6.63
C ALA A 55 14.13 4.64 6.19
N LEU A 56 14.40 4.54 4.89
CA LEU A 56 15.71 4.85 4.34
C LEU A 56 15.85 6.36 4.16
N LYS A 57 17.03 6.89 4.50
CA LYS A 57 17.38 8.30 4.25
C LYS A 57 17.21 8.62 2.77
N GLY A 58 16.42 9.64 2.46
CA GLY A 58 16.08 10.04 1.10
C GLY A 58 14.59 9.92 0.78
N PRO A 59 14.22 9.66 -0.47
CA PRO A 59 12.82 9.69 -0.93
C PRO A 59 11.85 8.82 -0.11
N THR A 60 12.27 7.64 0.32
CA THR A 60 11.43 6.73 1.11
C THR A 60 11.03 7.33 2.47
N ALA A 61 11.90 8.12 3.11
CA ALA A 61 11.59 8.82 4.35
C ALA A 61 10.80 10.12 4.12
N MET A 62 10.98 10.76 2.96
CA MET A 62 10.33 12.04 2.67
C MET A 62 8.80 11.93 2.70
N GLY A 63 8.24 10.80 2.29
CA GLY A 63 6.80 10.54 2.36
C GLY A 63 6.24 10.46 3.78
N LEU A 64 7.10 10.25 4.79
CA LEU A 64 6.71 10.19 6.21
C LEU A 64 6.89 11.50 6.98
N VAL A 65 7.50 12.53 6.38
CA VAL A 65 7.90 13.76 7.09
C VAL A 65 6.75 14.41 7.84
N LYS A 66 5.54 14.42 7.24
CA LYS A 66 4.37 14.98 7.93
C LYS A 66 4.00 14.15 9.16
N LEU A 67 3.93 12.82 9.03
CA LEU A 67 3.61 11.94 10.15
C LEU A 67 4.68 12.03 11.25
N MET A 68 5.96 12.12 10.89
CA MET A 68 7.05 12.33 11.84
C MET A 68 6.86 13.62 12.64
N LYS A 69 6.53 14.72 11.94
CA LYS A 69 6.30 16.00 12.57
C LYS A 69 5.08 16.00 13.48
N ASP A 70 3.97 15.45 13.00
CA ASP A 70 2.72 15.39 13.77
C ASP A 70 2.91 14.51 15.03
N SER A 71 3.67 13.43 14.92
CA SER A 71 4.03 12.58 16.07
C SER A 71 4.91 13.32 17.08
N GLU A 72 5.92 14.05 16.61
CA GLU A 72 6.81 14.84 17.45
C GLU A 72 6.08 15.98 18.20
N SER A 73 5.08 16.59 17.56
CA SER A 73 4.26 17.63 18.17
C SER A 73 3.04 17.12 18.96
N GLY A 74 2.83 15.80 19.02
CA GLY A 74 1.67 15.19 19.69
C GLY A 74 0.34 15.44 18.97
N GLU A 75 0.38 15.74 17.67
CA GLU A 75 -0.81 15.99 16.85
C GLU A 75 -1.39 14.71 16.23
N THR A 76 -0.73 13.57 16.38
CA THR A 76 -1.27 12.27 15.96
C THR A 76 -2.41 11.85 16.88
N THR A 77 -3.59 11.61 16.29
CA THR A 77 -4.74 11.13 17.06
C THR A 77 -4.74 9.60 17.09
N GLY A 78 -4.68 9.06 18.29
CA GLY A 78 -4.92 7.65 18.56
C GLY A 78 -3.65 6.78 18.65
N ASN A 79 -2.74 6.80 17.68
CA ASN A 79 -1.53 5.97 17.72
C ASN A 79 -0.29 6.78 18.08
N GLU A 80 0.69 6.12 18.69
CA GLU A 80 2.02 6.63 18.91
C GLU A 80 3.01 6.00 17.92
N TYR A 81 3.99 6.78 17.45
CA TYR A 81 4.94 6.32 16.45
C TYR A 81 6.38 6.59 16.86
N THR A 82 7.23 5.59 16.69
CA THR A 82 8.68 5.70 16.83
C THR A 82 9.34 5.54 15.47
N PHE A 83 10.23 6.47 15.10
CA PHE A 83 10.87 6.46 13.78
C PHE A 83 12.37 6.18 13.87
N THR A 84 12.84 5.34 12.93
CA THR A 84 14.26 5.06 12.72
C THR A 84 14.63 5.38 11.28
N LEU A 85 15.69 6.19 11.08
CA LEU A 85 16.24 6.50 9.75
C LEU A 85 17.51 5.70 9.51
N ALA A 86 17.48 4.76 8.60
CA ALA A 86 18.59 3.91 8.20
C ALA A 86 19.30 4.41 6.93
N GLY A 87 20.54 4.01 6.75
CA GLY A 87 21.34 4.33 5.56
C GLY A 87 21.04 3.39 4.39
N SER A 88 20.68 2.14 4.69
CA SER A 88 20.45 1.09 3.71
C SER A 88 19.31 0.14 4.11
N ALA A 89 18.81 -0.60 3.12
CA ALA A 89 17.77 -1.61 3.35
C ALA A 89 18.26 -2.79 4.20
N ASP A 90 19.56 -3.09 4.14
CA ASP A 90 20.16 -4.20 4.90
C ASP A 90 20.13 -3.95 6.41
N GLU A 91 20.07 -2.70 6.84
CA GLU A 91 19.91 -2.33 8.25
C GLU A 91 18.48 -2.55 8.76
N VAL A 92 17.49 -2.45 7.88
CA VAL A 92 16.06 -2.46 8.20
C VAL A 92 15.43 -3.84 8.03
N THR A 93 15.78 -4.53 6.95
CA THR A 93 15.14 -5.79 6.56
C THR A 93 15.20 -6.89 7.63
N PRO A 94 16.33 -7.11 8.32
CA PRO A 94 16.38 -8.15 9.36
C PRO A 94 15.46 -7.87 10.55
N ALA A 95 15.33 -6.61 10.96
CA ALA A 95 14.47 -6.21 12.07
C ALA A 95 12.98 -6.36 11.71
N LEU A 96 12.61 -5.99 10.48
CA LEU A 96 11.26 -6.18 9.96
C LEU A 96 10.88 -7.68 9.90
N LEU A 97 11.78 -8.52 9.36
CA LEU A 97 11.53 -9.98 9.25
C LEU A 97 11.43 -10.69 10.61
N LYS A 98 12.02 -10.12 11.66
CA LYS A 98 11.93 -10.66 13.03
C LYS A 98 10.74 -10.11 13.82
N GLY A 99 9.97 -9.17 13.27
CA GLY A 99 8.92 -8.47 13.99
C GLY A 99 9.43 -7.49 15.06
N GLU A 100 10.69 -7.05 14.93
CA GLU A 100 11.28 -6.00 15.78
C GLU A 100 10.89 -4.60 15.29
N LEU A 101 10.35 -4.51 14.07
CA LEU A 101 9.74 -3.34 13.44
C LEU A 101 8.35 -3.71 12.94
N ASP A 102 7.39 -2.82 13.15
CA ASP A 102 6.01 -3.00 12.65
C ASP A 102 5.89 -2.60 11.19
N MET A 103 6.59 -1.56 10.77
CA MET A 103 6.54 -1.03 9.40
C MET A 103 7.91 -0.58 8.89
N ALA A 104 8.10 -0.67 7.58
CA ALA A 104 9.29 -0.15 6.93
C ALA A 104 8.97 0.51 5.59
N CYS A 105 9.58 1.68 5.34
CA CYS A 105 9.55 2.33 4.03
C CYS A 105 10.80 1.94 3.25
N VAL A 106 10.60 1.14 2.22
CA VAL A 106 11.66 0.55 1.40
C VAL A 106 11.39 0.75 -0.09
N PRO A 107 12.38 0.59 -0.98
CA PRO A 107 12.13 0.58 -2.43
C PRO A 107 11.10 -0.46 -2.84
N ALA A 108 10.26 -0.14 -3.82
CA ALA A 108 9.14 -0.98 -4.25
C ALA A 108 9.56 -2.39 -4.70
N ASN A 109 10.73 -2.52 -5.36
CA ASN A 109 11.27 -3.82 -5.74
C ASN A 109 11.61 -4.69 -4.52
N LEU A 110 12.14 -4.10 -3.44
CA LEU A 110 12.42 -4.83 -2.21
C LEU A 110 11.13 -5.25 -1.52
N ALA A 111 10.12 -4.39 -1.48
CA ALA A 111 8.80 -4.76 -0.93
C ALA A 111 8.22 -6.00 -1.65
N ALA A 112 8.30 -6.04 -2.99
CA ALA A 112 7.88 -7.22 -3.76
C ALA A 112 8.70 -8.47 -3.44
N VAL A 113 10.01 -8.34 -3.24
CA VAL A 113 10.88 -9.46 -2.84
C VAL A 113 10.52 -9.96 -1.44
N LEU A 114 10.27 -9.07 -0.49
CA LEU A 114 9.90 -9.44 0.87
C LEU A 114 8.53 -10.13 0.91
N TYR A 115 7.53 -9.59 0.24
CA TYR A 115 6.21 -10.21 0.10
C TYR A 115 6.31 -11.65 -0.41
N ASN A 116 7.06 -11.86 -1.51
CA ASN A 116 7.21 -13.20 -2.09
C ASN A 116 8.01 -14.16 -1.19
N LYS A 117 9.06 -13.68 -0.52
CA LYS A 117 9.90 -14.52 0.35
C LYS A 117 9.22 -14.92 1.65
N THR A 118 8.29 -14.11 2.12
CA THR A 118 7.52 -14.36 3.34
C THR A 118 6.15 -14.98 3.06
N GLU A 119 5.89 -15.34 1.79
CA GLU A 119 4.62 -15.92 1.37
C GLU A 119 3.39 -15.06 1.76
N GLY A 120 3.58 -13.72 1.79
CA GLY A 120 2.54 -12.76 2.14
C GLY A 120 2.44 -12.38 3.61
N GLU A 121 3.36 -12.84 4.49
CA GLU A 121 3.40 -12.39 5.89
C GLU A 121 3.75 -10.90 6.01
N ILE A 122 4.48 -10.35 5.04
CA ILE A 122 4.74 -8.90 4.91
C ILE A 122 3.88 -8.36 3.78
N GLU A 123 3.03 -7.40 4.10
CA GLU A 123 2.11 -6.76 3.15
C GLU A 123 2.54 -5.33 2.81
N VAL A 124 2.16 -4.87 1.60
CA VAL A 124 2.36 -3.49 1.16
C VAL A 124 1.13 -2.67 1.55
N LEU A 125 1.30 -1.77 2.52
CA LEU A 125 0.21 -0.91 3.01
C LEU A 125 -0.07 0.26 2.07
N ALA A 126 0.99 0.90 1.55
CA ALA A 126 0.86 2.07 0.69
C ALA A 126 2.13 2.33 -0.13
N VAL A 127 1.97 3.10 -1.21
CA VAL A 127 3.09 3.77 -1.90
C VAL A 127 3.14 5.21 -1.41
N ASN A 128 4.14 5.52 -0.60
CA ASN A 128 4.24 6.81 0.09
C ASN A 128 4.92 7.93 -0.72
N THR A 129 5.63 7.59 -1.80
CA THR A 129 6.38 8.54 -2.62
C THR A 129 6.38 8.10 -4.08
N LEU A 130 6.09 9.04 -5.00
CA LEU A 130 6.05 8.81 -6.44
C LEU A 130 6.95 9.80 -7.18
N GLY A 131 7.54 9.36 -8.33
CA GLY A 131 8.17 10.25 -9.31
C GLY A 131 9.38 11.02 -8.79
N VAL A 132 10.30 10.37 -8.08
CA VAL A 132 11.43 11.01 -7.36
C VAL A 132 12.77 10.94 -8.09
N LEU A 133 12.83 10.36 -9.28
CA LEU A 133 14.09 10.14 -9.99
C LEU A 133 14.26 11.19 -11.11
N TYR A 134 15.42 11.83 -11.13
CA TYR A 134 15.81 12.82 -12.13
C TYR A 134 17.24 12.54 -12.55
N ILE A 135 17.54 12.76 -13.84
CA ILE A 135 18.91 12.84 -14.35
C ILE A 135 19.29 14.32 -14.33
N VAL A 136 20.39 14.64 -13.67
CA VAL A 136 20.89 16.01 -13.55
C VAL A 136 22.31 16.10 -14.07
N GLU A 137 22.68 17.24 -14.65
CA GLU A 137 24.00 17.53 -15.19
C GLU A 137 24.52 18.84 -14.61
N ASN A 138 25.83 18.92 -14.41
CA ASN A 138 26.50 20.17 -14.16
C ASN A 138 27.07 20.71 -15.51
N GLY A 139 26.22 21.36 -16.29
CA GLY A 139 26.53 21.82 -17.64
C GLY A 139 25.28 21.92 -18.50
N GLU A 140 25.47 21.94 -19.81
CA GLU A 140 24.40 22.02 -20.81
C GLU A 140 24.71 21.08 -22.00
N SER A 141 25.16 19.86 -21.72
CA SER A 141 25.53 18.90 -22.78
C SER A 141 24.54 17.76 -22.97
N VAL A 142 23.53 17.67 -22.06
CA VAL A 142 22.50 16.64 -22.10
C VAL A 142 21.14 17.29 -22.29
N HIS A 143 20.56 17.20 -23.47
CA HIS A 143 19.26 17.74 -23.84
C HIS A 143 18.24 16.64 -24.12
N SER A 144 18.74 15.40 -24.32
CA SER A 144 17.93 14.23 -24.61
C SER A 144 18.59 12.97 -24.08
N MET A 145 17.82 11.86 -24.04
CA MET A 145 18.39 10.56 -23.66
C MET A 145 19.55 10.13 -24.57
N ALA A 146 19.52 10.46 -25.88
CA ALA A 146 20.57 10.10 -26.82
C ALA A 146 21.93 10.71 -26.46
N ASP A 147 21.95 11.87 -25.81
CA ASP A 147 23.17 12.57 -25.41
C ASP A 147 23.90 11.89 -24.25
N LEU A 148 23.28 10.87 -23.64
CA LEU A 148 23.88 10.08 -22.57
C LEU A 148 24.92 9.05 -23.10
N LYS A 149 24.89 8.73 -24.42
CA LYS A 149 25.89 7.81 -24.98
C LYS A 149 27.32 8.29 -24.74
N GLY A 150 28.16 7.38 -24.27
CA GLY A 150 29.57 7.64 -23.96
C GLY A 150 29.78 8.39 -22.65
N LYS A 151 28.72 8.71 -21.89
CA LYS A 151 28.85 9.43 -20.61
C LYS A 151 28.93 8.49 -19.41
N THR A 152 29.48 8.99 -18.32
CA THR A 152 29.41 8.35 -16.99
C THR A 152 28.23 8.92 -16.24
N ILE A 153 27.39 8.04 -15.74
CA ILE A 153 26.19 8.36 -14.95
C ILE A 153 26.44 7.85 -13.54
N VAL A 154 26.54 8.75 -12.58
CA VAL A 154 26.65 8.39 -11.16
C VAL A 154 25.22 8.12 -10.65
N ALA A 155 24.94 6.87 -10.29
CA ALA A 155 23.61 6.43 -9.87
C ALA A 155 23.62 5.96 -8.43
N ALA A 156 22.70 6.48 -7.65
CA ALA A 156 22.45 5.96 -6.31
C ALA A 156 21.59 4.69 -6.33
N GLY A 157 21.73 3.83 -5.33
CA GLY A 157 20.82 2.72 -5.12
C GLY A 157 21.08 1.52 -6.04
N LYS A 158 22.33 1.08 -6.12
CA LYS A 158 22.70 -0.16 -6.83
C LYS A 158 21.87 -1.35 -6.35
N GLY A 159 21.34 -2.13 -7.29
CA GLY A 159 20.46 -3.27 -7.02
C GLY A 159 19.06 -2.86 -6.54
N SER A 160 18.65 -1.59 -6.70
CA SER A 160 17.35 -1.10 -6.30
C SER A 160 16.63 -0.32 -7.41
N THR A 161 15.44 0.18 -7.12
CA THR A 161 14.58 0.86 -8.09
C THR A 161 15.28 1.94 -8.94
N PRO A 162 16.16 2.81 -8.41
CA PRO A 162 16.82 3.81 -9.23
C PRO A 162 17.69 3.21 -10.36
N GLU A 163 18.47 2.18 -10.06
CA GLU A 163 19.28 1.53 -11.09
C GLU A 163 18.43 0.84 -12.15
N TYR A 164 17.41 0.09 -11.73
CA TYR A 164 16.52 -0.60 -12.66
C TYR A 164 15.74 0.38 -13.55
N ALA A 165 15.29 1.50 -13.01
CA ALA A 165 14.61 2.53 -13.77
C ALA A 165 15.55 3.19 -14.79
N LEU A 166 16.80 3.49 -14.40
CA LEU A 166 17.80 4.04 -15.31
C LEU A 166 18.10 3.08 -16.46
N ARG A 167 18.38 1.82 -16.16
CA ARG A 167 18.65 0.78 -17.17
C ARG A 167 17.47 0.60 -18.13
N TYR A 168 16.26 0.57 -17.61
CA TYR A 168 15.04 0.50 -18.42
C TYR A 168 14.93 1.70 -19.37
N LEU A 169 15.09 2.92 -18.85
CA LEU A 169 15.01 4.13 -19.68
C LEU A 169 16.09 4.18 -20.76
N LEU A 170 17.31 3.78 -20.45
CA LEU A 170 18.39 3.68 -21.45
C LEU A 170 18.00 2.70 -22.55
N THR A 171 17.59 1.50 -22.19
CA THR A 171 17.21 0.44 -23.15
C THR A 171 16.06 0.88 -24.05
N GLU A 172 14.99 1.47 -23.49
CA GLU A 172 13.83 1.97 -24.26
C GLU A 172 14.20 3.11 -25.23
N ASN A 173 15.32 3.80 -24.98
CA ASN A 173 15.83 4.84 -25.86
C ASN A 173 16.98 4.35 -26.78
N GLY A 174 17.17 3.04 -26.90
CA GLY A 174 18.17 2.44 -27.81
C GLY A 174 19.61 2.64 -27.34
N ILE A 175 19.83 2.77 -26.05
CA ILE A 175 21.14 2.89 -25.40
C ILE A 175 21.38 1.62 -24.60
N ASP A 176 22.48 0.92 -24.89
CA ASP A 176 22.88 -0.25 -24.11
C ASP A 176 23.49 0.20 -22.77
N PRO A 177 22.85 -0.13 -21.62
CA PRO A 177 23.32 0.33 -20.33
C PRO A 177 24.67 -0.28 -19.89
N ASP A 178 25.13 -1.34 -20.57
CA ASP A 178 26.37 -2.02 -20.22
C ASP A 178 27.52 -1.66 -21.18
N ASN A 179 27.21 -1.16 -22.40
CA ASN A 179 28.22 -0.88 -23.45
C ASN A 179 28.23 0.59 -23.90
N ASP A 180 27.10 1.29 -23.85
CA ASP A 180 26.99 2.66 -24.39
C ASP A 180 27.20 3.75 -23.32
N VAL A 181 27.14 3.40 -22.05
CA VAL A 181 27.32 4.31 -20.89
C VAL A 181 28.16 3.63 -19.81
N THR A 182 28.68 4.41 -18.88
CA THR A 182 29.24 3.89 -17.62
C THR A 182 28.29 4.25 -16.51
N ILE A 183 27.76 3.26 -15.79
CA ILE A 183 26.96 3.47 -14.58
C ILE A 183 27.83 3.19 -13.36
N ASP A 184 28.06 4.21 -12.51
CA ASP A 184 28.94 4.18 -11.34
C ASP A 184 28.13 4.41 -10.04
#